data_5fb6a80057d155f1c318ce14f4deb8ea
#
_entry.id   5fb6a80057d155f1c318ce14f4deb8ea
#
_cell.length_a   1.000
_cell.length_b   1.000
_cell.length_c   1.000
_cell.angle_alpha   90.00
_cell.angle_beta   90.00
_cell.angle_gamma   90.00
#
_symmetry.space_group_name_H-M   'P 1'
#
loop_
_entity.id
_entity.type
_entity.pdbx_description
1 polymer ?
#
loop_
_entity_poly.entity_id
_entity_poly.type
_entity_poly.pdbx_seq_one_letter_code
_entity_poly.pdbx_strand_id
1 'polypeptide(L)'
;MATTRIMSMHINKGKTIAQCLKARLDYVKNPDKTEQGKLISAYACAPETADQEFLLNRNAYIAKTGRRIRNEVIAYQVRQSFQPGEVTPEEANKIGYELASRLLNGDFAFLVATHDDHAHIHNHIYYNSTSLDCTRKFRDFIGSGRAVRRLSDRICLENDLSVITNPKLHSKGRFLHYGAWLGTERQPSYKEQLRLAINEALAKRPADFDAFLRLMEASGFTVKHGRGGMISFLVPGQERATRLRASTLGDGYDPEDIKAVIAGARPIPEQPVPVPAAPRRVNLIVDIQERLRSGKGAAYARWAKVYNLKQMAAALQFMQEQNITEYDQLSAKAEDSVSRFHALTEQLRRTEADLSATSE
;
A
#
# COMPACT_ATOMS: atom_id res chain seq x y z
N MET A 1 1.99 -1.40 16.51
CA MET A 1 3.08 -1.64 15.51
C MET A 1 3.00 -0.56 14.45
N ALA A 2 4.03 0.30 14.35
CA ALA A 2 4.02 1.38 13.38
C ALA A 2 4.81 1.00 12.10
N THR A 3 4.34 1.47 10.95
CA THR A 3 5.06 1.41 9.68
C THR A 3 5.35 2.82 9.20
N THR A 4 6.51 3.03 8.58
CA THR A 4 6.91 4.35 8.09
C THR A 4 7.31 4.33 6.62
N ARG A 5 7.02 5.43 5.93
CA ARG A 5 7.46 5.68 4.56
C ARG A 5 7.82 7.15 4.37
N ILE A 6 9.05 7.41 3.89
CA ILE A 6 9.46 8.74 3.45
C ILE A 6 9.21 8.91 1.95
N MET A 7 8.76 10.08 1.55
CA MET A 7 8.42 10.42 0.16
C MET A 7 8.88 11.83 -0.17
N SER A 8 9.60 11.97 -1.27
CA SER A 8 9.99 13.28 -1.81
C SER A 8 8.84 13.87 -2.62
N MET A 9 8.58 15.16 -2.45
CA MET A 9 7.55 15.88 -3.20
C MET A 9 8.18 16.71 -4.30
N HIS A 10 7.77 16.46 -5.53
CA HIS A 10 8.18 17.22 -6.71
C HIS A 10 7.02 18.06 -7.25
N ILE A 11 7.34 18.97 -8.15
CA ILE A 11 6.36 19.78 -8.87
C ILE A 11 5.60 18.88 -9.85
N ASN A 12 4.29 18.90 -9.80
CA ASN A 12 3.46 18.17 -10.75
C ASN A 12 3.45 18.89 -12.10
N LYS A 13 3.41 18.13 -13.21
CA LYS A 13 3.36 18.70 -14.57
C LYS A 13 2.19 19.70 -14.69
N GLY A 14 2.48 20.87 -15.20
CA GLY A 14 1.48 21.94 -15.41
C GLY A 14 1.05 22.72 -14.16
N LYS A 15 1.66 22.49 -12.99
CA LYS A 15 1.34 23.22 -11.76
C LYS A 15 2.54 24.04 -11.25
N THR A 16 2.25 25.11 -10.52
CA THR A 16 3.28 25.89 -9.81
C THR A 16 3.63 25.21 -8.48
N ILE A 17 4.78 25.58 -7.90
CA ILE A 17 5.22 25.12 -6.57
C ILE A 17 4.16 25.47 -5.52
N ALA A 18 3.65 26.70 -5.54
CA ALA A 18 2.60 27.15 -4.61
C ALA A 18 1.36 26.27 -4.69
N GLN A 19 0.87 25.98 -5.91
CA GLN A 19 -0.28 25.11 -6.10
C GLN A 19 -0.03 23.67 -5.62
N CYS A 20 1.19 23.15 -5.81
CA CYS A 20 1.54 21.80 -5.36
C CYS A 20 1.63 21.71 -3.82
N LEU A 21 2.24 22.70 -3.16
CA LEU A 21 2.35 22.77 -1.71
C LEU A 21 0.94 22.94 -1.10
N LYS A 22 0.17 23.92 -1.58
CA LYS A 22 -1.18 24.19 -1.10
C LYS A 22 -2.07 22.96 -1.19
N ALA A 23 -2.19 22.35 -2.37
CA ALA A 23 -3.08 21.20 -2.58
C ALA A 23 -2.75 20.02 -1.65
N ARG A 24 -1.47 19.79 -1.35
CA ARG A 24 -1.06 18.68 -0.47
C ARG A 24 -1.24 18.97 1.00
N LEU A 25 -0.93 20.20 1.43
CA LEU A 25 -1.13 20.61 2.83
C LEU A 25 -2.62 20.77 3.15
N ASP A 26 -3.44 21.29 2.23
CA ASP A 26 -4.88 21.36 2.42
C ASP A 26 -5.51 19.97 2.54
N TYR A 27 -5.07 19.00 1.72
CA TYR A 27 -5.54 17.63 1.82
C TYR A 27 -5.33 17.00 3.21
N VAL A 28 -4.16 17.21 3.81
CA VAL A 28 -3.85 16.60 5.11
C VAL A 28 -4.42 17.37 6.28
N LYS A 29 -4.72 18.65 6.10
CA LYS A 29 -5.39 19.49 7.10
C LYS A 29 -6.93 19.36 7.06
N ASN A 30 -7.48 18.48 6.22
CA ASN A 30 -8.92 18.33 6.10
C ASN A 30 -9.58 18.15 7.47
N PRO A 31 -10.51 19.05 7.87
CA PRO A 31 -11.17 19.00 9.18
C PRO A 31 -11.87 17.68 9.48
N ASP A 32 -12.48 17.05 8.46
CA ASP A 32 -13.20 15.79 8.61
C ASP A 32 -12.30 14.60 8.98
N LYS A 33 -10.99 14.74 8.75
CA LYS A 33 -9.97 13.70 8.99
C LYS A 33 -9.12 13.96 10.22
N THR A 34 -9.18 15.17 10.77
CA THR A 34 -8.28 15.66 11.82
C THR A 34 -9.05 16.15 13.05
N GLU A 35 -10.22 15.60 13.32
CA GLU A 35 -11.14 16.05 14.39
C GLU A 35 -11.29 17.58 14.43
N GLN A 36 -11.70 18.17 13.31
CA GLN A 36 -11.86 19.63 13.13
C GLN A 36 -10.56 20.41 13.41
N GLY A 37 -9.40 19.83 13.02
CA GLY A 37 -8.09 20.46 13.18
C GLY A 37 -7.41 20.24 14.52
N LYS A 38 -8.05 19.57 15.48
CA LYS A 38 -7.44 19.28 16.80
C LYS A 38 -6.22 18.36 16.72
N LEU A 39 -6.16 17.52 15.70
CA LEU A 39 -5.09 16.55 15.48
C LEU A 39 -4.01 17.09 14.54
N ILE A 40 -3.81 18.39 14.53
CA ILE A 40 -2.75 19.06 13.77
C ILE A 40 -1.75 19.71 14.74
N SER A 41 -0.48 19.39 14.56
CA SER A 41 0.65 19.99 15.29
C SER A 41 1.66 20.54 14.29
N ALA A 42 2.31 21.65 14.62
CA ALA A 42 3.31 22.26 13.76
C ALA A 42 4.52 22.75 14.56
N TYR A 43 5.65 22.84 13.90
CA TYR A 43 6.88 23.43 14.44
C TYR A 43 7.45 24.41 13.45
N ALA A 44 7.76 25.64 13.93
CA ALA A 44 8.34 26.73 13.16
C ALA A 44 7.54 27.11 11.90
N CYS A 45 6.24 26.83 11.88
CA CYS A 45 5.27 27.32 10.90
C CYS A 45 3.87 27.30 11.51
N ALA A 46 2.95 28.10 10.96
CA ALA A 46 1.54 28.02 11.32
C ALA A 46 0.81 27.03 10.38
N PRO A 47 -0.09 26.17 10.91
CA PRO A 47 -0.81 25.21 10.08
C PRO A 47 -1.54 25.84 8.89
N GLU A 48 -2.09 27.05 9.07
CA GLU A 48 -2.90 27.76 8.07
C GLU A 48 -2.04 28.24 6.89
N THR A 49 -0.80 28.67 7.15
CA THR A 49 0.09 29.32 6.18
C THR A 49 1.34 28.52 5.84
N ALA A 50 1.44 27.27 6.30
CA ALA A 50 2.63 26.43 6.14
C ALA A 50 3.08 26.28 4.67
N ASP A 51 2.13 26.23 3.71
CA ASP A 51 2.45 26.17 2.28
C ASP A 51 3.16 27.43 1.77
N GLN A 52 2.72 28.60 2.24
CA GLN A 52 3.34 29.91 1.90
C GLN A 52 4.69 30.06 2.59
N GLU A 53 4.80 29.67 3.85
CA GLU A 53 6.06 29.73 4.60
C GLU A 53 7.12 28.81 4.01
N PHE A 54 6.73 27.59 3.56
CA PHE A 54 7.65 26.70 2.86
C PHE A 54 8.15 27.30 1.55
N LEU A 55 7.27 27.98 0.81
CA LEU A 55 7.62 28.66 -0.42
C LEU A 55 8.54 29.86 -0.16
N LEU A 56 8.28 30.66 0.89
CA LEU A 56 9.11 31.79 1.28
C LEU A 56 10.53 31.35 1.66
N ASN A 57 10.66 30.31 2.49
CA ASN A 57 11.97 29.75 2.86
C ASN A 57 12.76 29.27 1.64
N ARG A 58 12.06 28.62 0.69
CA ARG A 58 12.67 28.22 -0.58
C ARG A 58 13.19 29.41 -1.39
N ASN A 59 12.38 30.46 -1.51
CA ASN A 59 12.76 31.65 -2.26
C ASN A 59 13.93 32.38 -1.58
N ALA A 60 13.92 32.47 -0.26
CA ALA A 60 15.04 33.01 0.53
C ALA A 60 16.32 32.17 0.34
N TYR A 61 16.20 30.84 0.30
CA TYR A 61 17.34 29.97 -0.01
C TYR A 61 17.96 30.29 -1.37
N ILE A 62 17.12 30.44 -2.42
CA ILE A 62 17.61 30.78 -3.77
C ILE A 62 18.27 32.16 -3.77
N ALA A 63 17.65 33.17 -3.14
CA ALA A 63 18.19 34.50 -3.04
C ALA A 63 19.56 34.53 -2.30
N LYS A 64 19.67 33.74 -1.22
CA LYS A 64 20.86 33.72 -0.38
C LYS A 64 22.01 32.89 -0.98
N THR A 65 21.70 31.79 -1.71
CA THR A 65 22.71 30.85 -2.19
C THR A 65 22.94 30.90 -3.70
N GLY A 66 22.06 31.52 -4.47
CA GLY A 66 22.06 31.52 -5.93
C GLY A 66 21.74 30.13 -6.57
N ARG A 67 21.50 29.10 -5.75
CA ARG A 67 21.36 27.72 -6.23
C ARG A 67 19.93 27.42 -6.67
N ARG A 68 19.77 27.04 -7.94
CA ARG A 68 18.51 26.49 -8.50
C ARG A 68 18.74 25.04 -8.87
N ILE A 69 17.88 24.16 -8.39
CA ILE A 69 17.98 22.70 -8.60
C ILE A 69 16.95 22.29 -9.65
N ARG A 70 17.39 21.61 -10.70
CA ARG A 70 16.51 20.97 -11.68
C ARG A 70 15.84 19.75 -10.99
N ASN A 71 14.54 19.53 -11.19
CA ASN A 71 13.74 18.50 -10.49
C ASN A 71 13.78 18.64 -8.97
N GLU A 72 13.66 19.86 -8.49
CA GLU A 72 13.71 20.18 -7.07
C GLU A 72 12.67 19.42 -6.26
N VAL A 73 13.11 18.87 -5.11
CA VAL A 73 12.20 18.44 -4.06
C VAL A 73 11.72 19.66 -3.29
N ILE A 74 10.42 19.94 -3.32
CA ILE A 74 9.80 21.12 -2.72
C ILE A 74 9.46 20.94 -1.23
N ALA A 75 9.14 19.71 -0.84
CA ALA A 75 8.92 19.28 0.54
C ALA A 75 9.10 17.76 0.63
N TYR A 76 9.07 17.24 1.84
CA TYR A 76 9.06 15.80 2.11
C TYR A 76 7.85 15.44 2.93
N GLN A 77 7.41 14.19 2.80
CA GLN A 77 6.39 13.59 3.64
C GLN A 77 6.93 12.32 4.28
N VAL A 78 6.76 12.18 5.58
CA VAL A 78 6.81 10.88 6.26
C VAL A 78 5.38 10.49 6.60
N ARG A 79 4.96 9.31 6.17
CA ARG A 79 3.73 8.68 6.63
C ARG A 79 4.07 7.64 7.69
N GLN A 80 3.41 7.72 8.83
CA GLN A 80 3.54 6.77 9.94
C GLN A 80 2.15 6.20 10.23
N SER A 81 1.98 4.88 10.11
CA SER A 81 0.69 4.22 10.29
C SER A 81 0.78 3.21 11.40
N PHE A 82 -0.21 3.21 12.29
CA PHE A 82 -0.27 2.37 13.48
C PHE A 82 -1.22 1.19 13.27
N GLN A 83 -1.04 0.15 14.07
CA GLN A 83 -1.97 -0.96 14.08
C GLN A 83 -3.31 -0.50 14.67
N PRO A 84 -4.45 -0.95 14.09
CA PRO A 84 -5.77 -0.61 14.62
C PRO A 84 -5.89 -0.93 16.11
N GLY A 85 -6.41 0.04 16.88
CA GLY A 85 -6.64 -0.09 18.31
C GLY A 85 -5.38 -0.07 19.19
N GLU A 86 -4.21 0.28 18.65
CA GLU A 86 -2.97 0.34 19.43
C GLU A 86 -2.71 1.72 20.05
N VAL A 87 -3.14 2.78 19.41
CA VAL A 87 -2.95 4.18 19.84
C VAL A 87 -4.25 4.96 19.75
N THR A 88 -4.38 6.03 20.54
CA THR A 88 -5.39 7.08 20.32
C THR A 88 -4.92 8.07 19.28
N PRO A 89 -5.81 8.85 18.64
CA PRO A 89 -5.41 9.88 17.70
C PRO A 89 -4.46 10.91 18.29
N GLU A 90 -4.67 11.32 19.54
CA GLU A 90 -3.84 12.28 20.26
C GLU A 90 -2.44 11.71 20.57
N GLU A 91 -2.36 10.43 21.02
CA GLU A 91 -1.08 9.73 21.22
C GLU A 91 -0.32 9.63 19.88
N ALA A 92 -1.02 9.26 18.80
CA ALA A 92 -0.42 9.18 17.47
C ALA A 92 0.14 10.53 17.01
N ASN A 93 -0.59 11.63 17.26
CA ASN A 93 -0.12 12.98 16.92
C ASN A 93 1.13 13.35 17.69
N LYS A 94 1.18 13.09 19.01
CA LYS A 94 2.37 13.31 19.83
C LYS A 94 3.56 12.52 19.35
N ILE A 95 3.37 11.23 19.04
CA ILE A 95 4.42 10.35 18.51
C ILE A 95 4.90 10.84 17.15
N GLY A 96 4.00 11.30 16.29
CA GLY A 96 4.34 11.89 15.00
C GLY A 96 5.14 13.18 15.13
N TYR A 97 4.77 14.05 16.08
CA TYR A 97 5.49 15.28 16.38
C TYR A 97 6.89 14.97 16.93
N GLU A 98 7.00 14.02 17.84
CA GLU A 98 8.28 13.59 18.39
C GLU A 98 9.19 12.98 17.31
N LEU A 99 8.63 12.15 16.40
CA LEU A 99 9.35 11.59 15.28
C LEU A 99 9.91 12.70 14.37
N ALA A 100 9.09 13.71 14.04
CA ALA A 100 9.53 14.85 13.24
C ALA A 100 10.60 15.66 13.94
N SER A 101 10.43 15.97 15.23
CA SER A 101 11.37 16.76 16.03
C SER A 101 12.75 16.09 16.11
N ARG A 102 12.78 14.80 16.40
CA ARG A 102 14.05 14.05 16.48
C ARG A 102 14.69 13.82 15.10
N LEU A 103 13.88 13.61 14.05
CA LEU A 103 14.37 13.44 12.68
C LEU A 103 15.01 14.70 12.12
N LEU A 104 14.41 15.85 12.40
CA LEU A 104 14.74 17.13 11.78
C LEU A 104 15.63 18.02 12.68
N ASN A 105 15.83 17.61 13.93
CA ASN A 105 16.72 18.25 14.91
C ASN A 105 16.53 19.77 15.03
N GLY A 106 15.28 20.27 14.86
CA GLY A 106 14.97 21.69 14.93
C GLY A 106 15.38 22.53 13.70
N ASP A 107 15.96 21.91 12.69
CA ASP A 107 16.50 22.63 11.52
C ASP A 107 15.47 22.96 10.45
N PHE A 108 14.32 22.30 10.45
CA PHE A 108 13.30 22.39 9.39
C PHE A 108 11.91 22.60 9.98
N ALA A 109 11.12 23.46 9.36
CA ALA A 109 9.70 23.59 9.68
C ALA A 109 8.93 22.33 9.26
N PHE A 110 7.98 21.90 10.10
CA PHE A 110 7.15 20.74 9.81
C PHE A 110 5.72 20.89 10.36
N LEU A 111 4.82 20.09 9.77
CA LEU A 111 3.44 19.96 10.18
C LEU A 111 3.11 18.46 10.29
N VAL A 112 2.44 18.07 11.36
CA VAL A 112 1.92 16.72 11.59
C VAL A 112 0.40 16.79 11.60
N ALA A 113 -0.23 16.03 10.74
CA ALA A 113 -1.67 15.85 10.73
C ALA A 113 -1.98 14.37 10.94
N THR A 114 -2.77 14.05 11.95
CA THR A 114 -3.19 12.70 12.26
C THR A 114 -4.59 12.48 11.71
N HIS A 115 -4.74 11.45 10.90
CA HIS A 115 -6.00 11.04 10.31
C HIS A 115 -6.58 9.85 11.07
N ASP A 116 -7.85 9.94 11.42
CA ASP A 116 -8.65 8.92 12.09
C ASP A 116 -9.84 8.40 11.25
N ASP A 117 -9.90 8.82 9.98
CA ASP A 117 -10.97 8.49 9.03
C ASP A 117 -10.93 7.04 8.51
N HIS A 118 -9.92 6.27 8.87
CA HIS A 118 -9.73 4.88 8.46
C HIS A 118 -9.65 3.93 9.66
N ALA A 119 -9.72 2.62 9.36
CA ALA A 119 -9.60 1.56 10.37
C ALA A 119 -8.27 1.59 11.15
N HIS A 120 -7.28 2.34 10.69
CA HIS A 120 -5.99 2.54 11.34
C HIS A 120 -5.64 4.02 11.40
N ILE A 121 -5.17 4.45 12.54
CA ILE A 121 -4.69 5.82 12.75
C ILE A 121 -3.35 5.98 12.05
N HIS A 122 -3.16 7.11 11.37
CA HIS A 122 -1.93 7.38 10.66
C HIS A 122 -1.57 8.87 10.65
N ASN A 123 -0.28 9.16 10.74
CA ASN A 123 0.29 10.48 10.68
C ASN A 123 0.77 10.81 9.27
N HIS A 124 0.46 12.00 8.82
CA HIS A 124 1.07 12.69 7.71
C HIS A 124 2.00 13.76 8.26
N ILE A 125 3.31 13.52 8.20
CA ILE A 125 4.33 14.48 8.65
C ILE A 125 4.91 15.14 7.41
N TYR A 126 4.58 16.41 7.20
CA TYR A 126 5.12 17.21 6.11
C TYR A 126 6.20 18.15 6.65
N TYR A 127 7.36 18.16 6.02
CA TYR A 127 8.42 19.10 6.38
C TYR A 127 9.02 19.79 5.17
N ASN A 128 9.47 21.02 5.40
CA ASN A 128 10.09 21.83 4.37
C ASN A 128 11.40 21.18 3.89
N SER A 129 11.62 21.20 2.58
CA SER A 129 12.92 20.77 2.02
C SER A 129 14.06 21.75 2.30
N THR A 130 13.74 22.98 2.73
CA THR A 130 14.69 24.05 3.03
C THR A 130 14.79 24.25 4.53
N SER A 131 16.00 24.39 5.05
CA SER A 131 16.26 24.69 6.48
C SER A 131 15.72 26.06 6.88
N LEU A 132 15.44 26.24 8.17
CA LEU A 132 14.93 27.50 8.73
C LEU A 132 15.88 28.71 8.50
N ASP A 133 17.18 28.48 8.52
CA ASP A 133 18.20 29.48 8.21
C ASP A 133 18.35 29.79 6.71
N CYS A 134 17.62 29.06 5.85
CA CYS A 134 17.62 29.18 4.38
C CYS A 134 19.02 29.01 3.75
N THR A 135 19.90 28.18 4.36
CA THR A 135 21.25 27.94 3.83
C THR A 135 21.44 26.58 3.21
N ARG A 136 20.62 25.62 3.57
CA ARG A 136 20.76 24.21 3.14
C ARG A 136 19.42 23.57 2.82
N LYS A 137 19.49 22.46 2.06
CA LYS A 137 18.35 21.59 1.77
C LYS A 137 18.45 20.31 2.58
N PHE A 138 17.30 19.76 2.98
CA PHE A 138 17.25 18.41 3.54
C PHE A 138 17.84 17.42 2.53
N ARG A 139 18.70 16.55 3.00
CA ARG A 139 19.38 15.56 2.17
C ARG A 139 18.76 14.18 2.40
N ASP A 140 17.96 13.74 1.44
CA ASP A 140 17.52 12.35 1.37
C ASP A 140 18.63 11.49 0.75
N PHE A 141 18.90 10.33 1.34
CA PHE A 141 19.94 9.39 0.92
C PHE A 141 19.42 7.94 0.99
N ILE A 142 20.14 6.99 0.38
CA ILE A 142 19.72 5.58 0.28
C ILE A 142 19.35 4.93 1.62
N GLY A 143 19.81 5.48 2.75
CA GLY A 143 19.52 4.99 4.10
C GLY A 143 18.38 5.69 4.83
N SER A 144 17.84 6.81 4.32
CA SER A 144 16.87 7.65 5.04
C SER A 144 15.63 6.87 5.48
N GLY A 145 15.07 6.04 4.63
CA GLY A 145 13.91 5.22 4.97
C GLY A 145 14.17 4.25 6.13
N ARG A 146 15.38 3.69 6.24
CA ARG A 146 15.79 2.84 7.37
C ARG A 146 16.00 3.67 8.64
N ALA A 147 16.59 4.85 8.50
CA ALA A 147 16.81 5.75 9.64
C ALA A 147 15.47 6.19 10.25
N VAL A 148 14.52 6.62 9.42
CA VAL A 148 13.17 6.99 9.86
C VAL A 148 12.47 5.81 10.55
N ARG A 149 12.56 4.60 9.99
CA ARG A 149 11.98 3.41 10.62
C ARG A 149 12.58 3.14 11.99
N ARG A 150 13.91 3.08 12.09
CA ARG A 150 14.60 2.84 13.38
C ARG A 150 14.24 3.87 14.44
N LEU A 151 14.13 5.12 14.03
CA LEU A 151 13.74 6.20 14.93
C LEU A 151 12.28 6.03 15.37
N SER A 152 11.37 5.74 14.44
CA SER A 152 9.97 5.45 14.74
C SER A 152 9.81 4.23 15.66
N ASP A 153 10.53 3.14 15.39
CA ASP A 153 10.51 1.93 16.22
C ASP A 153 10.97 2.23 17.65
N ARG A 154 12.03 3.04 17.81
CA ARG A 154 12.52 3.47 19.13
C ARG A 154 11.47 4.28 19.88
N ILE A 155 10.85 5.27 19.22
CA ILE A 155 9.80 6.09 19.85
C ILE A 155 8.57 5.23 20.19
N CYS A 156 8.22 4.27 19.34
CA CYS A 156 7.14 3.31 19.64
C CYS A 156 7.44 2.51 20.90
N LEU A 157 8.66 1.99 21.05
CA LEU A 157 9.07 1.24 22.25
C LEU A 157 9.06 2.14 23.51
N GLU A 158 9.52 3.38 23.42
CA GLU A 158 9.49 4.37 24.51
C GLU A 158 8.05 4.73 24.94
N ASN A 159 7.06 4.50 24.06
CA ASN A 159 5.64 4.71 24.33
C ASN A 159 4.84 3.40 24.49
N ASP A 160 5.50 2.29 24.85
CA ASP A 160 4.90 0.98 25.06
C ASP A 160 4.09 0.43 23.88
N LEU A 161 4.50 0.80 22.65
CA LEU A 161 3.89 0.32 21.41
C LEU A 161 4.68 -0.84 20.82
N SER A 162 3.98 -1.71 20.11
CA SER A 162 4.61 -2.83 19.42
C SER A 162 5.42 -2.37 18.20
N VAL A 163 6.49 -3.11 17.87
CA VAL A 163 7.34 -2.88 16.69
C VAL A 163 7.44 -4.14 15.83
N ILE A 164 7.84 -3.98 14.56
CA ILE A 164 8.09 -5.10 13.66
C ILE A 164 9.48 -5.65 13.93
N THR A 165 9.57 -6.78 14.64
CA THR A 165 10.85 -7.40 15.02
C THR A 165 11.66 -7.91 13.83
N ASN A 166 10.98 -8.46 12.79
CA ASN A 166 11.63 -8.98 11.58
C ASN A 166 11.06 -8.29 10.31
N PRO A 167 11.45 -7.03 10.03
CA PRO A 167 10.98 -6.34 8.83
C PRO A 167 11.58 -6.99 7.57
N LYS A 168 10.73 -7.29 6.58
CA LYS A 168 11.20 -7.74 5.28
C LYS A 168 12.02 -6.64 4.62
N LEU A 169 13.31 -6.89 4.39
CA LEU A 169 14.23 -5.92 3.77
C LEU A 169 13.86 -5.59 2.32
N HIS A 170 13.28 -6.54 1.62
CA HIS A 170 12.77 -6.37 0.26
C HIS A 170 11.43 -7.06 0.15
N SER A 171 10.36 -6.30 -0.02
CA SER A 171 9.11 -6.86 -0.49
C SER A 171 9.18 -6.97 -2.02
N LYS A 172 9.50 -8.14 -2.54
CA LYS A 172 9.31 -8.45 -3.98
C LYS A 172 7.83 -8.63 -4.33
N GLY A 173 6.93 -8.29 -3.41
CA GLY A 173 5.50 -8.38 -3.62
C GLY A 173 5.01 -7.23 -4.51
N ARG A 174 4.18 -7.55 -5.52
CA ARG A 174 3.31 -6.56 -6.14
C ARG A 174 2.48 -5.89 -5.06
N PHE A 175 2.16 -4.61 -5.24
CA PHE A 175 1.11 -3.96 -4.46
C PHE A 175 -0.13 -4.84 -4.50
N LEU A 176 -0.49 -5.41 -3.37
CA LEU A 176 -1.74 -6.15 -3.24
C LEU A 176 -2.82 -5.14 -2.85
N HIS A 177 -3.83 -5.05 -3.67
CA HIS A 177 -5.04 -4.33 -3.33
C HIS A 177 -5.62 -4.88 -2.01
N TYR A 178 -6.31 -4.03 -1.23
CA TYR A 178 -6.81 -4.40 0.11
C TYR A 178 -7.68 -5.67 0.09
N GLY A 179 -8.56 -5.84 -0.90
CA GLY A 179 -9.38 -7.05 -1.07
C GLY A 179 -8.54 -8.31 -1.35
N ALA A 180 -7.51 -8.18 -2.20
CA ALA A 180 -6.57 -9.26 -2.46
C ALA A 180 -5.70 -9.59 -1.23
N TRP A 181 -5.42 -8.57 -0.38
CA TRP A 181 -4.72 -8.77 0.89
C TRP A 181 -5.61 -9.46 1.94
N LEU A 182 -6.91 -9.19 1.96
CA LEU A 182 -7.90 -9.88 2.79
C LEU A 182 -8.14 -11.33 2.36
N GLY A 183 -7.73 -11.73 1.15
CA GLY A 183 -7.87 -13.09 0.65
C GLY A 183 -9.28 -13.42 0.10
N THR A 184 -10.16 -12.42 -0.05
CA THR A 184 -11.54 -12.61 -0.51
C THR A 184 -11.69 -12.78 -2.02
N GLU A 185 -10.71 -12.30 -2.82
CA GLU A 185 -10.71 -12.50 -4.28
C GLU A 185 -9.28 -12.59 -4.79
N ARG A 186 -8.84 -13.80 -5.07
CA ARG A 186 -7.59 -14.03 -5.76
C ARG A 186 -7.87 -14.53 -7.17
N GLN A 187 -7.85 -13.63 -8.14
CA GLN A 187 -7.71 -14.09 -9.52
C GLN A 187 -6.36 -14.80 -9.67
N PRO A 188 -6.33 -16.00 -10.27
CA PRO A 188 -5.09 -16.72 -10.48
C PRO A 188 -4.13 -15.85 -11.30
N SER A 189 -2.88 -15.73 -10.85
CA SER A 189 -1.84 -15.02 -11.59
C SER A 189 -1.63 -15.68 -12.95
N TYR A 190 -1.11 -14.94 -13.93
CA TYR A 190 -0.78 -15.49 -15.26
C TYR A 190 0.05 -16.78 -15.19
N LYS A 191 0.94 -16.92 -14.21
CA LYS A 191 1.71 -18.16 -14.00
C LYS A 191 0.85 -19.30 -13.45
N GLU A 192 -0.12 -19.02 -12.61
CA GLU A 192 -1.07 -20.00 -12.09
C GLU A 192 -2.03 -20.44 -13.18
N GLN A 193 -2.55 -19.51 -13.97
CA GLN A 193 -3.38 -19.82 -15.15
C GLN A 193 -2.62 -20.74 -16.14
N LEU A 194 -1.35 -20.42 -16.39
CA LEU A 194 -0.52 -21.22 -17.28
C LEU A 194 -0.25 -22.62 -16.70
N ARG A 195 0.02 -22.77 -15.41
CA ARG A 195 0.17 -24.10 -14.77
C ARG A 195 -1.11 -24.93 -14.84
N LEU A 196 -2.26 -24.29 -14.57
CA LEU A 196 -3.57 -24.95 -14.70
C LEU A 196 -3.77 -25.49 -16.10
N ALA A 197 -3.57 -24.67 -17.12
CA ALA A 197 -3.72 -25.04 -18.51
C ALA A 197 -2.74 -26.16 -18.94
N ILE A 198 -1.48 -26.10 -18.47
CA ILE A 198 -0.48 -27.16 -18.71
C ILE A 198 -0.96 -28.47 -18.11
N ASN A 199 -1.42 -28.47 -16.85
CA ASN A 199 -1.86 -29.67 -16.18
C ASN A 199 -3.15 -30.25 -16.81
N GLU A 200 -4.08 -29.38 -17.25
CA GLU A 200 -5.27 -29.80 -18.00
C GLU A 200 -4.92 -30.42 -19.37
N ALA A 201 -3.95 -29.81 -20.07
CA ALA A 201 -3.46 -30.35 -21.34
C ALA A 201 -2.78 -31.73 -21.15
N LEU A 202 -1.97 -31.89 -20.10
CA LEU A 202 -1.33 -33.16 -19.76
C LEU A 202 -2.32 -34.22 -19.30
N ALA A 203 -3.39 -33.85 -18.60
CA ALA A 203 -4.47 -34.76 -18.20
C ALA A 203 -5.22 -35.37 -19.39
N LYS A 204 -5.23 -34.66 -20.53
CA LYS A 204 -5.79 -35.19 -21.81
C LYS A 204 -4.89 -36.22 -22.49
N ARG A 205 -3.73 -36.54 -21.92
CA ARG A 205 -2.76 -37.55 -22.42
C ARG A 205 -2.38 -37.35 -23.90
N PRO A 206 -1.76 -36.20 -24.24
CA PRO A 206 -1.30 -35.95 -25.61
C PRO A 206 -0.32 -37.03 -26.05
N ALA A 207 -0.35 -37.40 -27.34
CA ALA A 207 0.48 -38.47 -27.89
C ALA A 207 1.98 -38.08 -27.91
N ASP A 208 2.26 -36.83 -28.12
CA ASP A 208 3.60 -36.27 -28.19
C ASP A 208 3.64 -34.79 -27.68
N PHE A 209 4.83 -34.22 -27.66
CA PHE A 209 5.02 -32.85 -27.21
C PHE A 209 4.40 -31.80 -28.15
N ASP A 210 4.31 -32.10 -29.46
CA ASP A 210 3.69 -31.19 -30.41
C ASP A 210 2.16 -31.23 -30.29
N ALA A 211 1.59 -32.39 -29.97
CA ALA A 211 0.17 -32.49 -29.62
C ALA A 211 -0.17 -31.71 -28.33
N PHE A 212 0.72 -31.74 -27.33
CA PHE A 212 0.60 -30.92 -26.14
C PHE A 212 0.61 -29.41 -26.48
N LEU A 213 1.52 -28.95 -27.33
CA LEU A 213 1.57 -27.56 -27.76
C LEU A 213 0.27 -27.13 -28.48
N ARG A 214 -0.26 -27.99 -29.36
CA ARG A 214 -1.56 -27.74 -30.02
C ARG A 214 -2.71 -27.64 -29.03
N LEU A 215 -2.73 -28.47 -27.98
CA LEU A 215 -3.73 -28.36 -26.90
C LEU A 215 -3.64 -27.04 -26.15
N MET A 216 -2.43 -26.54 -25.91
CA MET A 216 -2.22 -25.22 -25.29
C MET A 216 -2.71 -24.09 -26.19
N GLU A 217 -2.47 -24.17 -27.50
CA GLU A 217 -2.98 -23.19 -28.46
C GLU A 217 -4.51 -23.23 -28.57
N ALA A 218 -5.10 -24.42 -28.58
CA ALA A 218 -6.55 -24.58 -28.54
C ALA A 218 -7.21 -24.03 -27.27
N SER A 219 -6.44 -23.95 -26.17
CA SER A 219 -6.85 -23.33 -24.91
C SER A 219 -6.62 -21.82 -24.86
N GLY A 220 -6.25 -21.19 -25.98
CA GLY A 220 -6.10 -19.74 -26.13
C GLY A 220 -4.70 -19.18 -25.76
N PHE A 221 -3.70 -20.04 -25.56
CA PHE A 221 -2.33 -19.60 -25.30
C PHE A 221 -1.54 -19.52 -26.60
N THR A 222 -0.79 -18.43 -26.81
CA THR A 222 0.10 -18.34 -27.97
C THR A 222 1.46 -18.95 -27.64
N VAL A 223 1.89 -19.93 -28.42
CA VAL A 223 3.19 -20.57 -28.29
C VAL A 223 4.25 -19.74 -29.03
N LYS A 224 5.36 -19.44 -28.36
CA LYS A 224 6.52 -18.74 -28.94
C LYS A 224 7.77 -19.62 -28.83
N HIS A 225 8.40 -19.88 -29.95
CA HIS A 225 9.67 -20.57 -30.03
C HIS A 225 10.83 -19.57 -30.01
N GLY A 226 11.80 -19.77 -29.13
CA GLY A 226 12.98 -18.94 -29.00
C GLY A 226 14.26 -19.67 -29.43
N ARG A 227 15.39 -18.97 -29.45
CA ARG A 227 16.70 -19.56 -29.78
C ARG A 227 17.03 -20.67 -28.77
N GLY A 228 17.63 -21.77 -29.27
CA GLY A 228 18.05 -22.90 -28.44
C GLY A 228 16.90 -23.77 -27.91
N GLY A 229 15.80 -23.88 -28.63
CA GLY A 229 14.67 -24.73 -28.25
C GLY A 229 13.82 -24.18 -27.09
N MET A 230 14.00 -22.92 -26.73
CA MET A 230 13.20 -22.29 -25.66
C MET A 230 11.73 -22.14 -26.07
N ILE A 231 10.83 -22.55 -25.19
CA ILE A 231 9.39 -22.39 -25.38
C ILE A 231 8.87 -21.38 -24.36
N SER A 232 7.96 -20.55 -24.82
CA SER A 232 7.28 -19.53 -23.99
C SER A 232 5.82 -19.47 -24.40
N PHE A 233 4.95 -19.24 -23.41
CA PHE A 233 3.51 -19.07 -23.63
C PHE A 233 3.11 -17.62 -23.34
N LEU A 234 2.34 -17.04 -24.24
CA LEU A 234 1.66 -15.78 -23.99
C LEU A 234 0.24 -16.10 -23.49
N VAL A 235 0.00 -15.74 -22.24
CA VAL A 235 -1.30 -15.91 -21.60
C VAL A 235 -2.25 -14.83 -22.10
N PRO A 236 -3.54 -15.09 -22.35
CA PRO A 236 -4.51 -14.06 -22.73
C PRO A 236 -4.47 -12.88 -21.77
N GLY A 237 -4.40 -11.66 -22.31
CA GLY A 237 -4.29 -10.43 -21.50
C GLY A 237 -2.89 -10.10 -20.95
N GLN A 238 -1.86 -10.86 -21.34
CA GLN A 238 -0.47 -10.59 -20.93
C GLN A 238 0.35 -10.02 -22.09
N GLU A 239 1.13 -8.97 -21.86
CA GLU A 239 2.02 -8.37 -22.87
C GLU A 239 3.30 -9.19 -23.10
N ARG A 240 3.80 -9.88 -22.07
CA ARG A 240 5.08 -10.61 -22.12
C ARG A 240 4.87 -12.11 -21.95
N ALA A 241 5.47 -12.89 -22.87
CA ALA A 241 5.42 -14.33 -22.81
C ALA A 241 6.14 -14.88 -21.57
N THR A 242 5.56 -15.91 -20.96
CA THR A 242 6.10 -16.64 -19.80
C THR A 242 6.87 -17.87 -20.30
N ARG A 243 8.14 -17.99 -19.89
CA ARG A 243 9.00 -19.13 -20.30
C ARG A 243 8.59 -20.40 -19.58
N LEU A 244 8.56 -21.50 -20.35
CA LEU A 244 8.36 -22.87 -19.85
C LEU A 244 9.68 -23.36 -19.26
N ARG A 245 9.85 -23.20 -17.95
CA ARG A 245 11.01 -23.69 -17.19
C ARG A 245 10.74 -23.69 -15.68
N ALA A 246 11.42 -24.59 -14.95
CA ALA A 246 11.29 -24.74 -13.50
C ALA A 246 11.56 -23.44 -12.74
N SER A 247 12.56 -22.67 -13.10
CA SER A 247 12.88 -21.38 -12.44
C SER A 247 11.77 -20.31 -12.61
N THR A 248 10.82 -20.50 -13.53
CA THR A 248 9.71 -19.57 -13.78
C THR A 248 8.38 -20.10 -13.26
N LEU A 249 8.10 -21.39 -13.48
CA LEU A 249 6.83 -22.04 -13.17
C LEU A 249 6.90 -22.97 -11.96
N GLY A 250 8.08 -23.34 -11.50
CA GLY A 250 8.29 -24.32 -10.44
C GLY A 250 8.75 -25.68 -11.00
N ASP A 251 9.13 -26.58 -10.10
CA ASP A 251 9.61 -27.91 -10.46
C ASP A 251 8.54 -28.71 -11.24
N GLY A 252 8.99 -29.48 -12.22
CA GLY A 252 8.12 -30.30 -13.08
C GLY A 252 7.58 -29.55 -14.32
N TYR A 253 7.94 -28.29 -14.52
CA TYR A 253 7.49 -27.50 -15.68
C TYR A 253 8.60 -27.15 -16.67
N ASP A 254 9.72 -27.87 -16.66
CA ASP A 254 10.68 -27.82 -17.76
C ASP A 254 10.19 -28.61 -18.97
N PRO A 255 10.58 -28.27 -20.20
CA PRO A 255 10.19 -29.02 -21.40
C PRO A 255 10.49 -30.53 -21.28
N GLU A 256 11.60 -30.90 -20.68
CA GLU A 256 12.01 -32.29 -20.48
C GLU A 256 11.11 -33.03 -19.46
N ASP A 257 10.72 -32.32 -18.40
CA ASP A 257 9.76 -32.86 -17.41
C ASP A 257 8.40 -33.11 -18.04
N ILE A 258 7.92 -32.19 -18.87
CA ILE A 258 6.64 -32.34 -19.57
C ILE A 258 6.69 -33.51 -20.55
N LYS A 259 7.80 -33.68 -21.28
CA LYS A 259 8.01 -34.86 -22.15
C LYS A 259 8.04 -36.14 -21.35
N ALA A 260 8.64 -36.16 -20.18
CA ALA A 260 8.67 -37.31 -19.29
C ALA A 260 7.24 -37.65 -18.76
N VAL A 261 6.41 -36.63 -18.47
CA VAL A 261 4.99 -36.85 -18.10
C VAL A 261 4.19 -37.44 -19.28
N ILE A 262 4.39 -36.92 -20.49
CA ILE A 262 3.74 -37.42 -21.70
C ILE A 262 4.13 -38.88 -21.96
N ALA A 263 5.38 -39.24 -21.77
CA ALA A 263 5.92 -40.59 -21.89
C ALA A 263 5.47 -41.54 -20.74
N GLY A 264 4.74 -41.05 -19.75
CA GLY A 264 4.30 -41.82 -18.58
C GLY A 264 5.41 -42.09 -17.54
N ALA A 265 6.59 -41.52 -17.72
CA ALA A 265 7.75 -41.70 -16.82
C ALA A 265 7.67 -40.82 -15.54
N ARG A 266 6.75 -39.86 -15.52
CA ARG A 266 6.61 -38.94 -14.39
C ARG A 266 5.13 -38.59 -14.18
N PRO A 267 4.63 -38.41 -12.93
CA PRO A 267 3.28 -37.92 -12.69
C PRO A 267 3.14 -36.44 -13.11
N ILE A 268 1.90 -36.01 -13.35
CA ILE A 268 1.58 -34.61 -13.61
C ILE A 268 2.02 -33.78 -12.38
N PRO A 269 2.68 -32.63 -12.55
CA PRO A 269 3.12 -31.81 -11.44
C PRO A 269 1.96 -31.41 -10.52
N GLU A 270 2.11 -31.70 -9.23
CA GLU A 270 1.16 -31.22 -8.25
C GLU A 270 1.25 -29.72 -8.14
N GLN A 271 0.16 -29.02 -8.34
CA GLN A 271 0.12 -27.60 -8.00
C GLN A 271 0.25 -27.49 -6.49
N PRO A 272 1.09 -26.56 -5.98
CA PRO A 272 0.91 -26.15 -4.62
C PRO A 272 -0.52 -25.58 -4.53
N VAL A 273 -1.42 -26.36 -3.94
CA VAL A 273 -2.79 -25.91 -3.65
C VAL A 273 -2.62 -24.58 -2.91
N PRO A 274 -3.14 -23.45 -3.43
CA PRO A 274 -3.15 -22.24 -2.67
C PRO A 274 -3.99 -22.57 -1.45
N VAL A 275 -3.35 -22.78 -0.30
CA VAL A 275 -4.08 -22.85 0.96
C VAL A 275 -4.81 -21.51 1.01
N PRO A 276 -6.14 -21.47 0.97
CA PRO A 276 -6.87 -20.24 1.11
C PRO A 276 -6.38 -19.66 2.42
N ALA A 277 -5.65 -18.55 2.35
CA ALA A 277 -5.28 -17.85 3.59
C ALA A 277 -6.62 -17.58 4.27
N ALA A 278 -6.80 -18.15 5.47
CA ALA A 278 -8.02 -17.97 6.22
C ALA A 278 -8.34 -16.46 6.21
N PRO A 279 -9.59 -16.06 5.87
CA PRO A 279 -9.92 -14.67 5.68
C PRO A 279 -9.45 -13.89 6.91
N ARG A 280 -8.55 -12.93 6.71
CA ARG A 280 -8.00 -12.14 7.81
C ARG A 280 -9.14 -11.31 8.36
N ARG A 281 -9.67 -11.71 9.49
CA ARG A 281 -10.68 -10.94 10.20
C ARG A 281 -10.02 -9.70 10.77
N VAL A 282 -10.35 -8.54 10.23
CA VAL A 282 -9.99 -7.25 10.84
C VAL A 282 -11.02 -6.98 11.93
N ASN A 283 -10.60 -7.05 13.19
CA ASN A 283 -11.46 -6.63 14.28
C ASN A 283 -11.36 -5.09 14.42
N LEU A 284 -12.42 -4.39 14.05
CA LEU A 284 -12.51 -2.93 14.16
C LEU A 284 -12.87 -2.47 15.57
N ILE A 285 -13.25 -3.41 16.45
CA ILE A 285 -13.59 -3.14 17.85
C ILE A 285 -12.38 -3.44 18.72
N VAL A 286 -12.01 -2.48 19.55
CA VAL A 286 -10.88 -2.62 20.49
C VAL A 286 -11.28 -3.51 21.67
N ASP A 287 -10.53 -4.57 21.93
CA ASP A 287 -10.62 -5.32 23.17
C ASP A 287 -9.96 -4.52 24.31
N ILE A 288 -10.82 -3.82 25.08
CA ILE A 288 -10.38 -2.93 26.15
C ILE A 288 -9.69 -3.72 27.28
N GLN A 289 -10.18 -4.92 27.61
CA GLN A 289 -9.63 -5.72 28.68
C GLN A 289 -8.21 -6.22 28.37
N GLU A 290 -8.01 -6.68 27.12
CA GLU A 290 -6.69 -7.10 26.66
C GLU A 290 -5.70 -5.92 26.69
N ARG A 291 -6.15 -4.72 26.26
CA ARG A 291 -5.31 -3.52 26.24
C ARG A 291 -4.96 -3.00 27.63
N LEU A 292 -5.90 -3.09 28.57
CA LEU A 292 -5.61 -2.77 29.99
C LEU A 292 -4.60 -3.73 30.60
N ARG A 293 -4.71 -5.04 30.29
CA ARG A 293 -3.72 -6.05 30.72
C ARG A 293 -2.33 -5.81 30.12
N SER A 294 -2.27 -5.25 28.91
CA SER A 294 -1.00 -4.88 28.24
C SER A 294 -0.43 -3.53 28.71
N GLY A 295 -0.96 -2.93 29.79
CA GLY A 295 -0.41 -1.74 30.42
C GLY A 295 -1.05 -0.41 29.97
N LYS A 296 -2.06 -0.42 29.11
CA LYS A 296 -2.77 0.82 28.73
C LYS A 296 -3.59 1.38 29.89
N GLY A 297 -3.50 2.69 30.09
CA GLY A 297 -4.12 3.37 31.25
C GLY A 297 -5.62 3.65 31.08
N ALA A 298 -6.23 4.21 32.14
CA ALA A 298 -7.65 4.54 32.18
C ALA A 298 -8.10 5.56 31.11
N ALA A 299 -7.20 6.44 30.67
CA ALA A 299 -7.48 7.39 29.57
C ALA A 299 -7.70 6.63 28.26
N TYR A 300 -6.86 5.65 27.93
CA TYR A 300 -7.04 4.78 26.80
C TYR A 300 -8.36 4.00 26.86
N ALA A 301 -8.71 3.45 28.04
CA ALA A 301 -9.95 2.72 28.20
C ALA A 301 -11.19 3.59 27.93
N ARG A 302 -11.18 4.86 28.37
CA ARG A 302 -12.28 5.82 28.10
C ARG A 302 -12.38 6.11 26.61
N TRP A 303 -11.26 6.38 25.94
CA TRP A 303 -11.24 6.60 24.51
C TRP A 303 -11.72 5.36 23.75
N ALA A 304 -11.22 4.16 24.07
CA ALA A 304 -11.60 2.92 23.39
C ALA A 304 -13.09 2.60 23.54
N LYS A 305 -13.73 2.95 24.67
CA LYS A 305 -15.18 2.83 24.83
C LYS A 305 -15.93 3.73 23.84
N VAL A 306 -15.52 4.99 23.72
CA VAL A 306 -16.13 5.95 22.78
C VAL A 306 -15.88 5.51 21.35
N TYR A 307 -14.67 5.08 21.03
CA TYR A 307 -14.32 4.55 19.72
C TYR A 307 -15.20 3.35 19.33
N ASN A 308 -15.29 2.34 20.23
CA ASN A 308 -16.13 1.18 19.98
C ASN A 308 -17.61 1.54 19.79
N LEU A 309 -18.13 2.48 20.58
CA LEU A 309 -19.50 2.99 20.40
C LEU A 309 -19.69 3.67 19.05
N LYS A 310 -18.75 4.49 18.59
CA LYS A 310 -18.80 5.12 17.27
C LYS A 310 -18.79 4.06 16.16
N GLN A 311 -17.94 3.04 16.25
CA GLN A 311 -17.89 1.95 15.26
C GLN A 311 -19.21 1.15 15.23
N MET A 312 -19.76 0.83 16.39
CA MET A 312 -21.06 0.13 16.49
C MET A 312 -22.20 0.99 15.95
N ALA A 313 -22.24 2.29 16.27
CA ALA A 313 -23.26 3.21 15.77
C ALA A 313 -23.17 3.34 14.23
N ALA A 314 -21.96 3.49 13.67
CA ALA A 314 -21.76 3.54 12.22
C ALA A 314 -22.21 2.25 11.53
N ALA A 315 -21.92 1.09 12.13
CA ALA A 315 -22.38 -0.19 11.62
C ALA A 315 -23.91 -0.32 11.65
N LEU A 316 -24.56 0.08 12.76
CA LEU A 316 -26.01 0.07 12.89
C LEU A 316 -26.68 1.04 11.90
N GLN A 317 -26.14 2.24 11.75
CA GLN A 317 -26.64 3.22 10.78
C GLN A 317 -26.55 2.66 9.36
N PHE A 318 -25.40 2.09 8.98
CA PHE A 318 -25.22 1.43 7.69
C PHE A 318 -26.25 0.32 7.47
N MET A 319 -26.46 -0.54 8.47
CA MET A 319 -27.47 -1.61 8.38
C MET A 319 -28.87 -1.06 8.18
N GLN A 320 -29.25 0.01 8.91
CA GLN A 320 -30.54 0.68 8.76
C GLN A 320 -30.70 1.32 7.37
N GLU A 321 -29.71 2.07 6.92
CA GLU A 321 -29.74 2.74 5.59
C GLU A 321 -29.82 1.72 4.45
N GLN A 322 -29.24 0.54 4.62
CA GLN A 322 -29.23 -0.53 3.62
C GLN A 322 -30.34 -1.57 3.82
N ASN A 323 -31.23 -1.37 4.83
CA ASN A 323 -32.30 -2.31 5.23
C ASN A 323 -31.76 -3.75 5.46
N ILE A 324 -30.62 -3.88 6.10
CA ILE A 324 -29.98 -5.16 6.43
C ILE A 324 -30.45 -5.59 7.81
N THR A 325 -31.18 -6.73 7.87
CA THR A 325 -31.71 -7.29 9.11
C THR A 325 -31.10 -8.62 9.49
N GLU A 326 -30.46 -9.30 8.51
CA GLU A 326 -29.86 -10.62 8.68
C GLU A 326 -28.39 -10.62 8.25
N TYR A 327 -27.62 -11.56 8.83
CA TYR A 327 -26.18 -11.69 8.55
C TYR A 327 -25.89 -12.04 7.08
N ASP A 328 -26.72 -12.88 6.47
CA ASP A 328 -26.55 -13.29 5.08
C ASP A 328 -26.73 -12.11 4.11
N GLN A 329 -27.66 -11.20 4.42
CA GLN A 329 -27.84 -9.95 3.67
C GLN A 329 -26.61 -9.03 3.78
N LEU A 330 -25.98 -8.97 4.97
CA LEU A 330 -24.75 -8.22 5.16
C LEU A 330 -23.60 -8.82 4.36
N SER A 331 -23.48 -10.14 4.35
CA SER A 331 -22.46 -10.85 3.58
C SER A 331 -22.63 -10.63 2.08
N ALA A 332 -23.85 -10.81 1.55
CA ALA A 332 -24.17 -10.56 0.15
C ALA A 332 -23.90 -9.09 -0.26
N LYS A 333 -24.22 -8.13 0.61
CA LYS A 333 -23.96 -6.70 0.37
C LYS A 333 -22.46 -6.39 0.37
N ALA A 334 -21.69 -7.05 1.22
CA ALA A 334 -20.25 -6.92 1.24
C ALA A 334 -19.63 -7.44 -0.07
N GLU A 335 -20.07 -8.59 -0.56
CA GLU A 335 -19.65 -9.17 -1.84
C GLU A 335 -20.01 -8.28 -3.03
N ASP A 336 -21.25 -7.77 -3.07
CA ASP A 336 -21.68 -6.81 -4.10
C ASP A 336 -20.84 -5.53 -4.10
N SER A 337 -20.55 -4.99 -2.92
CA SER A 337 -19.72 -3.79 -2.78
C SER A 337 -18.28 -4.02 -3.27
N VAL A 338 -17.71 -5.19 -2.99
CA VAL A 338 -16.40 -5.59 -3.49
C VAL A 338 -16.43 -5.72 -5.02
N SER A 339 -17.44 -6.38 -5.58
CA SER A 339 -17.60 -6.57 -7.02
C SER A 339 -17.76 -5.23 -7.75
N ARG A 340 -18.57 -4.31 -7.23
CA ARG A 340 -18.73 -2.94 -7.75
C ARG A 340 -17.44 -2.15 -7.69
N PHE A 341 -16.71 -2.26 -6.60
CA PHE A 341 -15.41 -1.61 -6.47
C PHE A 341 -14.42 -2.07 -7.54
N HIS A 342 -14.36 -3.38 -7.80
CA HIS A 342 -13.52 -3.93 -8.87
C HIS A 342 -13.95 -3.44 -10.24
N ALA A 343 -15.25 -3.44 -10.54
CA ALA A 343 -15.78 -2.94 -11.80
C ALA A 343 -15.45 -1.46 -12.04
N LEU A 344 -15.63 -0.62 -11.02
CA LEU A 344 -15.29 0.80 -11.08
C LEU A 344 -13.77 1.03 -11.22
N THR A 345 -12.95 0.24 -10.55
CA THR A 345 -11.48 0.34 -10.67
C THR A 345 -11.01 -0.03 -12.08
N GLU A 346 -11.62 -1.05 -12.69
CA GLU A 346 -11.30 -1.45 -14.06
C GLU A 346 -11.79 -0.40 -15.08
N GLN A 347 -12.96 0.20 -14.87
CA GLN A 347 -13.46 1.30 -15.70
C GLN A 347 -12.53 2.51 -15.62
N LEU A 348 -12.08 2.87 -14.41
CA LEU A 348 -11.15 3.97 -14.18
C LEU A 348 -9.82 3.73 -14.90
N ARG A 349 -9.31 2.49 -14.86
CA ARG A 349 -8.09 2.09 -15.55
C ARG A 349 -8.23 2.17 -17.08
N ARG A 350 -9.40 1.81 -17.61
CA ARG A 350 -9.69 1.93 -19.06
C ARG A 350 -9.77 3.39 -19.49
N THR A 351 -10.51 4.22 -18.74
CA THR A 351 -10.60 5.66 -19.05
C THR A 351 -9.26 6.38 -18.91
N GLU A 352 -8.39 5.99 -17.98
CA GLU A 352 -7.03 6.53 -17.87
C GLU A 352 -6.16 6.11 -19.08
N ALA A 353 -6.31 4.87 -19.56
CA ALA A 353 -5.61 4.40 -20.74
C ALA A 353 -6.09 5.12 -22.03
N ASP A 354 -7.40 5.30 -22.17
CA ASP A 354 -8.00 6.02 -23.31
C ASP A 354 -7.60 7.51 -23.31
N LEU A 355 -7.55 8.15 -22.15
CA LEU A 355 -7.07 9.52 -21.98
C LEU A 355 -5.58 9.67 -22.36
N SER A 356 -4.76 8.70 -22.01
CA SER A 356 -3.35 8.71 -22.40
C SER A 356 -3.15 8.47 -23.90
N ALA A 357 -3.99 7.64 -24.52
CA ALA A 357 -3.95 7.38 -25.96
C ALA A 357 -4.46 8.57 -26.80
N THR A 358 -5.35 9.41 -26.25
CA THR A 358 -5.85 10.62 -26.94
C THR A 358 -4.97 11.85 -26.73
N SER A 359 -3.96 11.78 -25.87
CA SER A 359 -3.02 12.89 -25.58
C SER A 359 -1.65 12.71 -26.26
N GLU A 360 -1.47 11.69 -27.07
CA GLU A 360 -0.38 11.50 -28.05
C GLU A 360 -0.85 11.90 -29.46
#